data_3ec6a3f376d5127e656ca4e1edac4c94
#
_entry.id   3ec6a3f376d5127e656ca4e1edac4c94
#
_cell.length_a   1.000
_cell.length_b   1.000
_cell.length_c   1.000
_cell.angle_alpha   90.00
_cell.angle_beta   90.00
_cell.angle_gamma   90.00
#
_symmetry.space_group_name_H-M   'P 1'
#
loop_
_entity.id
_entity.type
_entity.pdbx_description
1 polymer ?
#
loop_
_entity_poly.entity_id
_entity_poly.type
_entity_poly.pdbx_seq_one_letter_code
_entity_poly.pdbx_strand_id
1 'polypeptide(L)'
;MRLKSIKLAGFKSFVDPTTVNFPSNMCSVVGPNGCGKSNIIDAVRWVLGESSAKNLRGEAMTDVIFNGTTQRQPVGQASIELIFDNTSGKLVGEYVSYAEISVRRVVGREGTSEYWLNGAKCRRRDITDLFLGTGLGPRSYAIIEQGMISRLIESKPEELRIFIEEAAGISKYKERRRETESRMRRTLENLERLADLREELERNLQHLLRQSQAA
;
A
#
# COMPACT_ATOMS: atom_id res chain seq x y z
N MET A 1 -10.55 -12.38 8.80
CA MET A 1 -10.70 -11.77 7.46
C MET A 1 -10.27 -12.78 6.42
N ARG A 2 -11.09 -13.05 5.39
CA ARG A 2 -10.86 -14.04 4.34
C ARG A 2 -11.05 -13.38 2.98
N LEU A 3 -10.18 -13.67 2.02
CA LEU A 3 -10.38 -13.24 0.63
C LEU A 3 -11.57 -14.01 0.04
N LYS A 4 -12.58 -13.30 -0.41
CA LYS A 4 -13.83 -13.86 -0.98
C LYS A 4 -13.76 -13.92 -2.50
N SER A 5 -13.30 -12.83 -3.13
CA SER A 5 -13.13 -12.79 -4.58
C SER A 5 -12.12 -11.73 -5.02
N ILE A 6 -11.61 -11.92 -6.23
CA ILE A 6 -10.77 -10.96 -6.96
C ILE A 6 -11.48 -10.64 -8.25
N LYS A 7 -11.71 -9.35 -8.54
CA LYS A 7 -12.17 -8.88 -9.85
C LYS A 7 -11.00 -8.20 -10.55
N LEU A 8 -10.74 -8.62 -11.78
CA LEU A 8 -9.63 -8.13 -12.60
C LEU A 8 -10.18 -7.64 -13.95
N ALA A 9 -9.60 -6.55 -14.47
CA ALA A 9 -9.87 -6.08 -15.82
C ALA A 9 -8.64 -5.31 -16.34
N GLY A 10 -8.20 -5.61 -17.55
CA GLY A 10 -7.06 -4.97 -18.18
C GLY A 10 -5.70 -5.24 -17.52
N PHE A 11 -5.61 -6.22 -16.63
CA PHE A 11 -4.42 -6.52 -15.85
C PHE A 11 -3.66 -7.71 -16.44
N LYS A 12 -2.45 -7.48 -16.95
CA LYS A 12 -1.57 -8.50 -17.54
C LYS A 12 -2.33 -9.39 -18.54
N SER A 13 -2.53 -10.68 -18.25
CA SER A 13 -3.26 -11.61 -19.10
C SER A 13 -4.80 -11.53 -18.95
N PHE A 14 -5.31 -10.82 -17.95
CA PHE A 14 -6.75 -10.64 -17.70
C PHE A 14 -7.25 -9.37 -18.38
N VAL A 15 -7.51 -9.45 -19.68
CA VAL A 15 -7.96 -8.33 -20.50
C VAL A 15 -9.40 -7.97 -20.22
N ASP A 16 -10.27 -8.99 -20.30
CA ASP A 16 -11.70 -8.84 -20.06
C ASP A 16 -12.02 -8.90 -18.56
N PRO A 17 -13.10 -8.25 -18.11
CA PRO A 17 -13.53 -8.35 -16.71
C PRO A 17 -13.68 -9.81 -16.28
N THR A 18 -12.86 -10.22 -15.34
CA THR A 18 -12.80 -11.58 -14.83
C THR A 18 -12.97 -11.58 -13.31
N THR A 19 -13.81 -12.45 -12.79
CA THR A 19 -14.00 -12.65 -11.35
C THR A 19 -13.51 -14.02 -10.94
N VAL A 20 -12.56 -14.07 -10.00
CA VAL A 20 -12.07 -15.30 -9.38
C VAL A 20 -12.64 -15.38 -7.98
N ASN A 21 -13.48 -16.39 -7.72
CA ASN A 21 -14.11 -16.61 -6.43
C ASN A 21 -13.33 -17.62 -5.59
N PHE A 22 -13.29 -17.38 -4.28
CA PHE A 22 -12.70 -18.27 -3.26
C PHE A 22 -13.79 -18.72 -2.29
N PRO A 23 -14.53 -19.79 -2.62
CA PRO A 23 -15.70 -20.22 -1.84
C PRO A 23 -15.34 -20.78 -0.47
N SER A 24 -14.10 -21.26 -0.28
CA SER A 24 -13.64 -21.87 0.97
C SER A 24 -12.30 -21.27 1.44
N ASN A 25 -11.88 -21.66 2.65
CA ASN A 25 -10.59 -21.24 3.20
C ASN A 25 -9.40 -21.86 2.46
N MET A 26 -9.62 -22.94 1.74
CA MET A 26 -8.62 -23.63 0.93
C MET A 26 -9.14 -23.73 -0.50
N CYS A 27 -8.47 -23.06 -1.41
CA CYS A 27 -8.78 -23.03 -2.84
C CYS A 27 -7.50 -23.23 -3.63
N SER A 28 -7.58 -23.97 -4.74
CA SER A 28 -6.48 -24.20 -5.65
C SER A 28 -6.79 -23.58 -7.02
N VAL A 29 -5.79 -22.90 -7.57
CA VAL A 29 -5.83 -22.36 -8.94
C VAL A 29 -4.88 -23.20 -9.79
N VAL A 30 -5.44 -24.01 -10.67
CA VAL A 30 -4.70 -24.95 -11.51
C VAL A 30 -4.81 -24.56 -12.99
N GLY A 31 -3.83 -24.95 -13.78
CA GLY A 31 -3.78 -24.68 -15.22
C GLY A 31 -2.39 -24.90 -15.81
N PRO A 32 -2.24 -24.88 -17.12
CA PRO A 32 -0.95 -25.05 -17.79
C PRO A 32 0.01 -23.88 -17.52
N ASN A 33 1.29 -24.03 -17.89
CA ASN A 33 2.26 -22.95 -17.78
C ASN A 33 1.87 -21.79 -18.73
N GLY A 34 2.08 -20.55 -18.26
CA GLY A 34 1.76 -19.35 -19.03
C GLY A 34 0.30 -18.89 -18.99
N CYS A 35 -0.65 -19.64 -18.40
CA CYS A 35 -2.07 -19.28 -18.38
C CYS A 35 -2.46 -18.16 -17.38
N GLY A 36 -1.49 -17.53 -16.71
CA GLY A 36 -1.76 -16.39 -15.83
C GLY A 36 -1.96 -16.73 -14.34
N LYS A 37 -1.72 -17.99 -13.88
CA LYS A 37 -1.84 -18.35 -12.45
C LYS A 37 -1.10 -17.40 -11.50
N SER A 38 0.15 -17.11 -11.82
CA SER A 38 0.97 -16.19 -11.01
C SER A 38 0.50 -14.74 -11.09
N ASN A 39 -0.25 -14.36 -12.12
CA ASN A 39 -0.80 -13.02 -12.24
C ASN A 39 -1.91 -12.76 -11.20
N ILE A 40 -2.55 -13.80 -10.68
CA ILE A 40 -3.52 -13.68 -9.57
C ILE A 40 -2.81 -13.24 -8.29
N ILE A 41 -1.64 -13.83 -7.98
CA ILE A 41 -0.83 -13.42 -6.82
C ILE A 41 -0.31 -12.00 -7.00
N ASP A 42 0.18 -11.67 -8.20
CA ASP A 42 0.61 -10.30 -8.51
C ASP A 42 -0.53 -9.29 -8.31
N ALA A 43 -1.73 -9.65 -8.72
CA ALA A 43 -2.92 -8.80 -8.55
C ALA A 43 -3.20 -8.50 -7.06
N VAL A 44 -3.15 -9.52 -6.22
CA VAL A 44 -3.33 -9.35 -4.76
C VAL A 44 -2.27 -8.40 -4.19
N ARG A 45 -1.00 -8.67 -4.46
CA ARG A 45 0.11 -7.83 -3.98
C ARG A 45 0.00 -6.39 -4.46
N TRP A 46 -0.34 -6.23 -5.73
CA TRP A 46 -0.43 -4.93 -6.34
C TRP A 46 -1.50 -4.04 -5.68
N VAL A 47 -2.69 -4.60 -5.39
CA VAL A 47 -3.76 -3.86 -4.68
C VAL A 47 -3.36 -3.55 -3.24
N LEU A 48 -2.66 -4.46 -2.55
CA LEU A 48 -2.22 -4.29 -1.17
C LEU A 48 -1.08 -3.26 -0.99
N GLY A 49 -0.69 -2.57 -2.07
CA GLY A 49 0.23 -1.44 -1.99
C GLY A 49 1.64 -1.70 -2.52
N GLU A 50 1.88 -2.83 -3.20
CA GLU A 50 3.17 -3.04 -3.88
C GLU A 50 3.42 -1.92 -4.89
N SER A 51 4.60 -1.30 -4.79
CA SER A 51 5.04 -0.19 -5.63
C SER A 51 6.29 -0.50 -6.45
N SER A 52 6.90 -1.66 -6.25
CA SER A 52 8.04 -2.09 -7.05
C SER A 52 7.58 -2.88 -8.28
N ALA A 53 7.88 -2.37 -9.46
CA ALA A 53 7.59 -3.06 -10.72
C ALA A 53 8.30 -4.42 -10.78
N LYS A 54 9.55 -4.50 -10.28
CA LYS A 54 10.34 -5.74 -10.24
C LYS A 54 9.64 -6.85 -9.47
N ASN A 55 9.01 -6.51 -8.34
CA ASN A 55 8.25 -7.47 -7.54
C ASN A 55 6.99 -7.98 -8.25
N LEU A 56 6.55 -7.28 -9.28
CA LEU A 56 5.44 -7.65 -10.16
C LEU A 56 5.92 -8.17 -11.51
N ARG A 57 7.20 -8.51 -11.64
CA ARG A 57 7.80 -9.05 -12.86
C ARG A 57 7.66 -8.11 -14.07
N GLY A 58 7.75 -6.80 -13.83
CA GLY A 58 7.74 -5.73 -14.83
C GLY A 58 8.93 -4.79 -14.66
N GLU A 59 9.16 -3.94 -15.63
CA GLU A 59 10.18 -2.87 -15.59
C GLU A 59 9.57 -1.57 -15.08
N ALA A 60 8.35 -1.26 -15.54
CA ALA A 60 7.56 -0.11 -15.12
C ALA A 60 6.25 -0.53 -14.46
N MET A 61 5.69 0.36 -13.64
CA MET A 61 4.39 0.11 -12.97
C MET A 61 3.22 0.02 -13.96
N THR A 62 3.37 0.61 -15.14
CA THR A 62 2.41 0.53 -16.24
C THR A 62 2.41 -0.82 -16.96
N ASP A 63 3.45 -1.66 -16.76
CA ASP A 63 3.55 -2.99 -17.36
C ASP A 63 2.52 -3.98 -16.79
N VAL A 64 1.83 -3.59 -15.73
CA VAL A 64 0.68 -4.35 -15.24
C VAL A 64 -0.54 -4.20 -16.15
N ILE A 65 -0.58 -3.16 -17.01
CA ILE A 65 -1.66 -2.94 -17.96
C ILE A 65 -1.42 -3.82 -19.20
N PHE A 66 -2.46 -4.45 -19.70
CA PHE A 66 -2.37 -5.25 -20.91
C PHE A 66 -1.92 -4.41 -22.12
N ASN A 67 -0.78 -4.79 -22.70
CA ASN A 67 -0.12 -4.04 -23.78
C ASN A 67 -0.53 -4.46 -25.20
N GLY A 68 -1.55 -5.33 -25.31
CA GLY A 68 -1.99 -5.84 -26.58
C GLY A 68 -1.30 -7.15 -26.99
N THR A 69 -1.83 -7.77 -28.01
CA THR A 69 -1.28 -8.94 -28.72
C THR A 69 -1.50 -8.74 -30.21
N THR A 70 -1.07 -9.69 -31.03
CA THR A 70 -1.37 -9.69 -32.49
C THR A 70 -2.87 -9.68 -32.80
N GLN A 71 -3.72 -10.12 -31.85
CA GLN A 71 -5.16 -10.25 -32.04
C GLN A 71 -5.99 -9.25 -31.23
N ARG A 72 -5.39 -8.57 -30.22
CA ARG A 72 -6.11 -7.67 -29.31
C ARG A 72 -5.38 -6.37 -29.13
N GLN A 73 -6.13 -5.28 -29.19
CA GLN A 73 -5.62 -3.93 -28.94
C GLN A 73 -5.22 -3.75 -27.47
N PRO A 74 -4.21 -2.92 -27.18
CA PRO A 74 -3.87 -2.54 -25.82
C PRO A 74 -5.04 -1.80 -25.15
N VAL A 75 -5.18 -1.98 -23.80
CA VAL A 75 -6.19 -1.27 -23.02
C VAL A 75 -5.61 -0.04 -22.34
N GLY A 76 -6.45 0.95 -22.03
CA GLY A 76 -6.02 2.23 -21.44
C GLY A 76 -5.71 2.14 -19.92
N GLN A 77 -6.28 1.17 -19.23
CA GLN A 77 -6.16 1.04 -17.77
C GLN A 77 -6.25 -0.39 -17.31
N ALA A 78 -5.71 -0.65 -16.11
CA ALA A 78 -5.95 -1.87 -15.36
C ALA A 78 -6.69 -1.55 -14.05
N SER A 79 -7.64 -2.41 -13.71
CA SER A 79 -8.42 -2.32 -12.47
C SER A 79 -8.45 -3.67 -11.77
N ILE A 80 -8.16 -3.68 -10.47
CA ILE A 80 -8.31 -4.85 -9.63
C ILE A 80 -9.06 -4.46 -8.36
N GLU A 81 -10.01 -5.29 -7.97
CA GLU A 81 -10.76 -5.17 -6.73
C GLU A 81 -10.67 -6.48 -5.95
N LEU A 82 -10.21 -6.39 -4.70
CA LEU A 82 -10.20 -7.49 -3.73
C LEU A 82 -11.40 -7.33 -2.80
N ILE A 83 -12.17 -8.38 -2.65
CA ILE A 83 -13.30 -8.41 -1.71
C ILE A 83 -12.97 -9.39 -0.59
N PHE A 84 -12.98 -8.89 0.63
CA PHE A 84 -12.70 -9.64 1.85
C PHE A 84 -13.97 -9.79 2.68
N ASP A 85 -14.18 -11.00 3.20
CA ASP A 85 -15.14 -11.28 4.25
C ASP A 85 -14.53 -10.87 5.60
N ASN A 86 -15.21 -9.98 6.31
CA ASN A 86 -14.80 -9.43 7.61
C ASN A 86 -15.73 -9.85 8.76
N THR A 87 -16.57 -10.84 8.57
CA THR A 87 -17.52 -11.32 9.61
C THR A 87 -16.84 -11.70 10.92
N SER A 88 -15.55 -12.03 10.89
CA SER A 88 -14.73 -12.33 12.08
C SER A 88 -14.27 -11.09 12.87
N GLY A 89 -14.56 -9.87 12.39
CA GLY A 89 -14.25 -8.60 13.08
C GLY A 89 -12.76 -8.36 13.40
N LYS A 90 -11.84 -8.93 12.62
CA LYS A 90 -10.39 -8.81 12.88
C LYS A 90 -9.80 -7.45 12.56
N LEU A 91 -10.51 -6.62 11.80
CA LEU A 91 -10.09 -5.25 11.53
C LEU A 91 -10.37 -4.35 12.73
N VAL A 92 -9.56 -3.30 12.87
CA VAL A 92 -9.65 -2.34 13.97
C VAL A 92 -10.11 -0.98 13.42
N GLY A 93 -10.91 -0.25 14.20
CA GLY A 93 -11.37 1.09 13.85
C GLY A 93 -12.74 1.08 13.17
N GLU A 94 -12.99 2.06 12.34
CA GLU A 94 -14.29 2.30 11.67
C GLU A 94 -14.74 1.17 10.71
N TYR A 95 -13.81 0.30 10.30
CA TYR A 95 -14.10 -0.81 9.38
C TYR A 95 -14.57 -2.10 10.07
N VAL A 96 -14.64 -2.13 11.41
CA VAL A 96 -15.12 -3.29 12.18
C VAL A 96 -16.57 -3.64 11.87
N SER A 97 -17.39 -2.61 11.64
CA SER A 97 -18.84 -2.76 11.40
C SER A 97 -19.19 -3.27 9.99
N TYR A 98 -18.23 -3.27 9.06
CA TYR A 98 -18.48 -3.73 7.70
C TYR A 98 -18.30 -5.25 7.61
N ALA A 99 -19.33 -5.95 7.16
CA ALA A 99 -19.27 -7.40 6.92
C ALA A 99 -18.33 -7.76 5.75
N GLU A 100 -18.20 -6.86 4.78
CA GLU A 100 -17.31 -6.99 3.63
C GLU A 100 -16.43 -5.76 3.48
N ILE A 101 -15.18 -5.97 3.09
CA ILE A 101 -14.24 -4.89 2.76
C ILE A 101 -13.84 -5.06 1.30
N SER A 102 -14.09 -4.01 0.51
CA SER A 102 -13.64 -3.92 -0.88
C SER A 102 -12.44 -2.99 -0.97
N VAL A 103 -11.35 -3.48 -1.53
CA VAL A 103 -10.15 -2.69 -1.83
C VAL A 103 -9.91 -2.72 -3.32
N ARG A 104 -9.97 -1.57 -3.97
CA ARG A 104 -9.78 -1.46 -5.41
C ARG A 104 -8.62 -0.54 -5.74
N ARG A 105 -7.83 -0.93 -6.73
CA ARG A 105 -6.80 -0.10 -7.33
C ARG A 105 -7.02 0.00 -8.83
N VAL A 106 -6.85 1.21 -9.37
CA VAL A 106 -6.91 1.49 -10.81
C VAL A 106 -5.63 2.19 -11.21
N VAL A 107 -5.03 1.79 -12.33
CA VAL A 107 -3.89 2.48 -12.94
C VAL A 107 -4.17 2.77 -14.40
N GLY A 108 -3.88 3.99 -14.82
CA GLY A 108 -3.91 4.43 -16.20
C GLY A 108 -2.52 4.44 -16.85
N ARG A 109 -2.47 4.44 -18.18
CA ARG A 109 -1.21 4.50 -18.94
C ARG A 109 -0.40 5.77 -18.69
N GLU A 110 -1.07 6.85 -18.27
CA GLU A 110 -0.44 8.13 -17.90
C GLU A 110 0.27 8.06 -16.52
N GLY A 111 0.36 6.88 -15.91
CA GLY A 111 0.98 6.69 -14.58
C GLY A 111 0.08 7.07 -13.42
N THR A 112 -1.18 7.45 -13.65
CA THR A 112 -2.15 7.70 -12.59
C THR A 112 -2.44 6.42 -11.84
N SER A 113 -2.42 6.45 -10.50
CA SER A 113 -2.72 5.30 -9.65
C SER A 113 -3.67 5.72 -8.53
N GLU A 114 -4.86 5.17 -8.54
CA GLU A 114 -5.92 5.49 -7.60
C GLU A 114 -6.31 4.29 -6.75
N TYR A 115 -6.60 4.54 -5.48
CA TYR A 115 -7.04 3.55 -4.53
C TYR A 115 -8.44 3.89 -4.00
N TRP A 116 -9.21 2.84 -3.76
CA TRP A 116 -10.57 2.92 -3.29
C TRP A 116 -10.81 1.90 -2.19
N LEU A 117 -11.47 2.30 -1.13
CA LEU A 117 -11.84 1.45 0.00
C LEU A 117 -13.34 1.57 0.22
N ASN A 118 -14.07 0.47 0.08
CA ASN A 118 -15.54 0.43 0.13
C ASN A 118 -16.20 1.49 -0.77
N GLY A 119 -15.66 1.71 -1.97
CA GLY A 119 -16.18 2.69 -2.92
C GLY A 119 -15.75 4.14 -2.69
N ALA A 120 -15.09 4.47 -1.58
CA ALA A 120 -14.52 5.78 -1.30
C ALA A 120 -13.06 5.87 -1.76
N LYS A 121 -12.68 6.97 -2.42
CA LYS A 121 -11.29 7.21 -2.83
C LYS A 121 -10.42 7.43 -1.59
N CYS A 122 -9.28 6.74 -1.54
CA CYS A 122 -8.35 6.79 -0.41
C CYS A 122 -6.90 6.86 -0.89
N ARG A 123 -5.98 6.99 0.03
CA ARG A 123 -4.54 6.98 -0.25
C ARG A 123 -4.00 5.55 -0.16
N ARG A 124 -2.93 5.26 -0.91
CA ARG A 124 -2.20 3.97 -0.79
C ARG A 124 -1.87 3.63 0.67
N ARG A 125 -1.52 4.65 1.45
CA ARG A 125 -1.18 4.49 2.85
C ARG A 125 -2.34 3.95 3.68
N ASP A 126 -3.55 4.42 3.43
CA ASP A 126 -4.75 3.99 4.16
C ASP A 126 -4.98 2.49 3.95
N ILE A 127 -4.74 1.99 2.73
CA ILE A 127 -4.77 0.56 2.44
C ILE A 127 -3.65 -0.18 3.18
N THR A 128 -2.42 0.32 3.12
CA THR A 128 -1.28 -0.31 3.81
C THR A 128 -1.54 -0.40 5.31
N ASP A 129 -2.03 0.69 5.93
CA ASP A 129 -2.33 0.76 7.36
C ASP A 129 -3.47 -0.17 7.77
N LEU A 130 -4.46 -0.36 6.91
CA LEU A 130 -5.56 -1.31 7.13
C LEU A 130 -5.05 -2.75 7.27
N PHE A 131 -4.06 -3.14 6.45
CA PHE A 131 -3.53 -4.49 6.42
C PHE A 131 -2.29 -4.70 7.30
N LEU A 132 -1.74 -3.66 7.93
CA LEU A 132 -0.63 -3.79 8.88
C LEU A 132 -1.01 -4.69 10.07
N GLY A 133 -0.19 -5.71 10.30
CA GLY A 133 -0.40 -6.69 11.37
C GLY A 133 -1.44 -7.77 11.04
N THR A 134 -2.00 -7.78 9.82
CA THR A 134 -2.87 -8.87 9.35
C THR A 134 -2.10 -9.97 8.60
N GLY A 135 -0.82 -9.73 8.35
CA GLY A 135 0.02 -10.58 7.49
C GLY A 135 -0.19 -10.38 5.98
N LEU A 136 -1.06 -9.47 5.57
CA LEU A 136 -1.37 -9.19 4.16
C LEU A 136 -0.76 -7.88 3.64
N GLY A 137 0.05 -7.19 4.41
CA GLY A 137 0.73 -5.95 4.02
C GLY A 137 1.79 -6.14 2.92
N PRO A 138 2.44 -5.05 2.47
CA PRO A 138 3.48 -5.09 1.42
C PRO A 138 4.71 -5.95 1.77
N ARG A 139 4.96 -6.18 3.06
CA ARG A 139 6.00 -7.07 3.60
C ARG A 139 5.41 -8.34 4.19
N SER A 140 4.37 -8.84 3.57
CA SER A 140 3.52 -9.93 4.02
C SER A 140 4.27 -11.26 4.08
N TYR A 141 4.07 -11.99 5.16
CA TYR A 141 4.43 -13.41 5.26
C TYR A 141 3.27 -14.33 4.82
N ALA A 142 2.07 -13.79 4.62
CA ALA A 142 0.91 -14.57 4.20
C ALA A 142 0.93 -14.91 2.70
N ILE A 143 1.73 -14.18 1.89
CA ILE A 143 1.90 -14.47 0.46
C ILE A 143 3.29 -15.05 0.26
N ILE A 144 3.34 -16.36 0.03
CA ILE A 144 4.58 -17.09 -0.20
C ILE A 144 4.74 -17.30 -1.71
N GLU A 145 5.75 -16.65 -2.27
CA GLU A 145 6.10 -16.76 -3.68
C GLU A 145 7.10 -17.87 -3.94
N GLN A 146 7.19 -18.26 -5.21
CA GLN A 146 8.23 -19.19 -5.67
C GLN A 146 9.63 -18.62 -5.36
N GLY A 147 10.44 -19.41 -4.68
CA GLY A 147 11.81 -19.04 -4.28
C GLY A 147 11.87 -18.10 -3.05
N MET A 148 10.76 -17.70 -2.45
CA MET A 148 10.76 -16.88 -1.24
C MET A 148 11.36 -17.64 -0.04
N ILE A 149 11.03 -18.91 0.11
CA ILE A 149 11.55 -19.74 1.21
C ILE A 149 13.08 -19.87 1.10
N SER A 150 13.60 -20.16 -0.10
CA SER A 150 15.06 -20.25 -0.32
C SER A 150 15.74 -18.92 0.02
N ARG A 151 15.18 -17.80 -0.42
CA ARG A 151 15.71 -16.46 -0.06
C ARG A 151 15.66 -16.20 1.44
N LEU A 152 14.60 -16.63 2.14
CA LEU A 152 14.50 -16.48 3.59
C LEU A 152 15.60 -17.29 4.32
N ILE A 153 15.87 -18.50 3.86
CA ILE A 153 16.93 -19.35 4.45
C ILE A 153 18.33 -18.72 4.26
N GLU A 154 18.55 -18.07 3.12
CA GLU A 154 19.81 -17.40 2.78
C GLU A 154 19.89 -15.95 3.30
N SER A 155 18.78 -15.41 3.84
CA SER A 155 18.70 -14.01 4.28
C SER A 155 19.54 -13.73 5.53
N LYS A 156 20.02 -12.50 5.63
CA LYS A 156 20.70 -12.02 6.84
C LYS A 156 19.74 -11.90 8.02
N PRO A 157 20.23 -11.99 9.27
CA PRO A 157 19.39 -11.89 10.48
C PRO A 157 18.52 -10.64 10.52
N GLU A 158 19.02 -9.50 9.99
CA GLU A 158 18.29 -8.23 9.95
C GLU A 158 17.05 -8.30 9.03
N GLU A 159 17.14 -9.06 7.94
CA GLU A 159 16.02 -9.27 7.01
C GLU A 159 14.98 -10.21 7.61
N LEU A 160 15.44 -11.32 8.24
CA LEU A 160 14.57 -12.25 8.96
C LEU A 160 13.81 -11.57 10.09
N ARG A 161 14.47 -10.67 10.80
CA ARG A 161 13.84 -9.89 11.88
C ARG A 161 12.60 -9.16 11.40
N ILE A 162 12.56 -8.62 10.18
CA ILE A 162 11.41 -7.90 9.63
C ILE A 162 10.19 -8.81 9.54
N PHE A 163 10.37 -10.07 9.12
CA PHE A 163 9.28 -11.06 9.04
C PHE A 163 8.78 -11.46 10.43
N ILE A 164 9.68 -11.63 11.39
CA ILE A 164 9.32 -11.97 12.78
C ILE A 164 8.55 -10.82 13.43
N GLU A 165 8.97 -9.57 13.21
CA GLU A 165 8.30 -8.38 13.72
C GLU A 165 6.90 -8.20 13.11
N GLU A 166 6.74 -8.51 11.81
CA GLU A 166 5.43 -8.51 11.15
C GLU A 166 4.53 -9.60 11.73
N ALA A 167 5.03 -10.82 11.89
CA ALA A 167 4.29 -11.93 12.50
C ALA A 167 3.88 -11.66 13.95
N ALA A 168 4.71 -10.93 14.69
CA ALA A 168 4.43 -10.50 16.05
C ALA A 168 3.49 -9.27 16.13
N GLY A 169 3.08 -8.68 14.98
CA GLY A 169 2.24 -7.50 14.93
C GLY A 169 2.91 -6.21 15.40
N ILE A 170 4.25 -6.21 15.53
CA ILE A 170 5.03 -5.06 16.02
C ILE A 170 5.19 -4.00 14.94
N SER A 171 5.14 -4.37 13.67
CA SER A 171 5.35 -3.47 12.51
C SER A 171 4.45 -2.25 12.56
N LYS A 172 3.18 -2.41 12.98
CA LYS A 172 2.23 -1.31 13.13
C LYS A 172 2.67 -0.28 14.15
N TYR A 173 3.21 -0.74 15.29
CA TYR A 173 3.71 0.16 16.34
C TYR A 173 4.99 0.87 15.91
N LYS A 174 5.90 0.17 15.22
CA LYS A 174 7.14 0.75 14.70
C LYS A 174 6.85 1.86 13.67
N GLU A 175 5.93 1.62 12.75
CA GLU A 175 5.58 2.63 11.75
C GLU A 175 4.94 3.86 12.39
N ARG A 176 4.01 3.69 13.34
CA ARG A 176 3.42 4.78 14.09
C ARG A 176 4.45 5.57 14.91
N ARG A 177 5.38 4.87 15.55
CA ARG A 177 6.47 5.48 16.30
C ARG A 177 7.35 6.34 15.38
N ARG A 178 7.81 5.79 14.27
CA ARG A 178 8.63 6.49 13.27
C ARG A 178 7.93 7.75 12.74
N GLU A 179 6.64 7.66 12.51
CA GLU A 179 5.82 8.79 12.08
C GLU A 179 5.75 9.88 13.15
N THR A 180 5.51 9.48 14.41
CA THR A 180 5.47 10.40 15.53
C THR A 180 6.82 11.08 15.72
N GLU A 181 7.92 10.34 15.69
CA GLU A 181 9.28 10.88 15.77
C GLU A 181 9.57 11.89 14.62
N SER A 182 9.12 11.58 13.41
CA SER A 182 9.26 12.51 12.27
C SER A 182 8.44 13.80 12.45
N ARG A 183 7.21 13.69 12.98
CA ARG A 183 6.36 14.85 13.30
C ARG A 183 6.97 15.69 14.40
N MET A 184 7.45 15.06 15.47
CA MET A 184 8.12 15.76 16.56
C MET A 184 9.33 16.54 16.08
N ARG A 185 10.17 15.94 15.24
CA ARG A 185 11.34 16.63 14.66
C ARG A 185 10.94 17.88 13.87
N ARG A 186 9.96 17.75 12.97
CA ARG A 186 9.46 18.90 12.19
C ARG A 186 8.86 19.99 13.07
N THR A 187 8.21 19.60 14.17
CA THR A 187 7.65 20.57 15.12
C THR A 187 8.76 21.33 15.85
N LEU A 188 9.83 20.64 16.27
CA LEU A 188 10.99 21.29 16.89
C LEU A 188 11.66 22.28 15.94
N GLU A 189 11.93 21.87 14.69
CA GLU A 189 12.49 22.74 13.65
C GLU A 189 11.61 23.99 13.41
N ASN A 190 10.28 23.83 13.41
CA ASN A 190 9.35 24.94 13.28
C ASN A 190 9.37 25.86 14.52
N LEU A 191 9.47 25.30 15.72
CA LEU A 191 9.56 26.08 16.97
C LEU A 191 10.85 26.88 17.03
N GLU A 192 11.98 26.32 16.64
CA GLU A 192 13.26 27.02 16.56
C GLU A 192 13.14 28.23 15.60
N ARG A 193 12.60 28.00 14.40
CA ARG A 193 12.40 29.10 13.44
C ARG A 193 11.43 30.18 13.92
N LEU A 194 10.39 29.81 14.67
CA LEU A 194 9.48 30.78 15.28
C LEU A 194 10.15 31.56 16.41
N ALA A 195 11.03 30.92 17.18
CA ALA A 195 11.83 31.60 18.22
C ALA A 195 12.77 32.64 17.61
N ASP A 196 13.48 32.30 16.52
CA ASP A 196 14.35 33.22 15.80
C ASP A 196 13.57 34.43 15.25
N LEU A 197 12.42 34.17 14.62
CA LEU A 197 11.57 35.23 14.10
C LEU A 197 11.05 36.16 15.21
N ARG A 198 10.67 35.58 16.37
CA ARG A 198 10.26 36.37 17.53
C ARG A 198 11.39 37.28 18.03
N GLU A 199 12.58 36.72 18.13
CA GLU A 199 13.75 37.54 18.58
C GLU A 199 14.07 38.66 17.60
N GLU A 200 13.99 38.42 16.31
CA GLU A 200 14.17 39.44 15.28
C GLU A 200 13.11 40.54 15.40
N LEU A 201 11.84 40.18 15.57
CA LEU A 201 10.74 41.13 15.76
C LEU A 201 10.90 41.95 17.05
N GLU A 202 11.34 41.32 18.15
CA GLU A 202 11.61 42.02 19.41
C GLU A 202 12.75 43.04 19.24
N ARG A 203 13.84 42.71 18.55
CA ARG A 203 14.93 43.64 18.22
C ARG A 203 14.43 44.81 17.38
N ASN A 204 13.65 44.54 16.34
CA ASN A 204 13.09 45.57 15.47
C ASN A 204 12.14 46.51 16.24
N LEU A 205 11.30 45.94 17.10
CA LEU A 205 10.41 46.72 17.97
C LEU A 205 11.20 47.67 18.90
N GLN A 206 12.23 47.17 19.54
CA GLN A 206 13.10 48.00 20.41
C GLN A 206 13.79 49.10 19.63
N HIS A 207 14.24 48.82 18.40
CA HIS A 207 14.85 49.84 17.54
C HIS A 207 13.85 50.95 17.19
N LEU A 208 12.63 50.60 16.78
CA LEU A 208 11.57 51.55 16.45
C LEU A 208 11.12 52.37 17.66
N LEU A 209 11.03 51.75 18.84
CA LEU A 209 10.73 52.49 20.08
C LEU A 209 11.77 53.53 20.41
N ARG A 210 13.07 53.24 20.26
CA ARG A 210 14.15 54.23 20.45
C ARG A 210 14.07 55.36 19.44
N GLN A 211 13.76 55.10 18.18
CA GLN A 211 13.57 56.13 17.16
C GLN A 211 12.37 57.02 17.48
N SER A 212 11.25 56.46 17.91
CA SER A 212 10.05 57.22 18.30
C SER A 212 10.26 58.11 19.54
N GLN A 213 11.15 57.71 20.45
CA GLN A 213 11.48 58.51 21.63
C GLN A 213 12.46 59.65 21.32
N ALA A 214 13.20 59.56 20.23
CA ALA A 214 14.18 60.54 19.79
C ALA A 214 13.62 61.60 18.82
N ALA A 215 12.40 61.38 18.30
CA ALA A 215 11.67 62.30 17.43
C ALA A 215 10.71 63.18 18.24
#